data_aa9a66d492f439ca95e1b97fc6f83f13
#
_entry.id   aa9a66d492f439ca95e1b97fc6f83f13
#
_cell.length_a   1.000
_cell.length_b   1.000
_cell.length_c   1.000
_cell.angle_alpha   90.00
_cell.angle_beta   90.00
_cell.angle_gamma   90.00
#
_symmetry.space_group_name_H-M   'P 1'
#
loop_
_entity.id
_entity.type
_entity.pdbx_description
1 polymer ?
#
loop_
_entity_poly.entity_id
_entity_poly.type
_entity_poly.pdbx_seq_one_letter_code
_entity_poly.pdbx_strand_id
1 'polypeptide(L)'
;MPPMIVYQAENYTQDLHWNLHSDRIFHNTPSGYMDRDGWMKAMSLFSRTCGSSKMNPQALLFDSHDSHFKDMHTHILQSHHIYPFILKAGDSTNDQPNSNGPNLKLKRYYSIEKVKWQRQHGTTKFSPAHMNYALVEMWYLFQQQ
;
A
#
# COMPACT_ATOMS: atom_id res chain seq x y z
N MET A 1 1.06 -4.86 -9.72
CA MET A 1 2.07 -4.08 -8.94
C MET A 1 2.26 -4.75 -7.59
N PRO A 2 3.48 -5.00 -7.14
CA PRO A 2 3.71 -5.50 -5.78
C PRO A 2 3.21 -4.49 -4.74
N PRO A 3 2.75 -4.93 -3.56
CA PRO A 3 2.29 -4.05 -2.52
C PRO A 3 3.47 -3.30 -1.87
N MET A 4 3.23 -2.08 -1.45
CA MET A 4 4.12 -1.34 -0.58
C MET A 4 3.60 -1.41 0.85
N ILE A 5 4.49 -1.69 1.81
CA ILE A 5 4.15 -1.79 3.22
C ILE A 5 4.84 -0.66 3.98
N VAL A 6 4.05 0.08 4.76
CA VAL A 6 4.56 1.14 5.65
C VAL A 6 4.51 0.64 7.09
N TYR A 7 5.66 0.68 7.77
CA TYR A 7 5.79 0.25 9.16
C TYR A 7 5.95 1.45 10.09
N GLN A 8 5.38 1.33 11.28
CA GLN A 8 5.69 2.24 12.37
C GLN A 8 7.04 1.86 12.98
N ALA A 9 8.10 2.51 12.55
CA ALA A 9 9.45 2.32 13.05
C ALA A 9 10.32 3.52 12.72
N GLU A 10 11.19 3.93 13.65
CA GLU A 10 12.16 4.99 13.40
C GLU A 10 13.33 4.50 12.54
N ASN A 11 13.74 3.26 12.74
CA ASN A 11 14.86 2.66 12.06
C ASN A 11 14.47 1.36 11.34
N TYR A 12 15.19 1.09 10.27
CA TYR A 12 15.11 -0.19 9.58
C TYR A 12 15.70 -1.29 10.48
N THR A 13 14.93 -2.36 10.71
CA THR A 13 15.43 -3.58 11.33
C THR A 13 15.14 -4.78 10.43
N GLN A 14 16.08 -5.73 10.36
CA GLN A 14 15.89 -6.95 9.56
C GLN A 14 14.64 -7.73 9.98
N ASP A 15 14.30 -7.69 11.27
CA ASP A 15 13.11 -8.38 11.81
C ASP A 15 11.80 -7.89 11.22
N LEU A 16 11.72 -6.61 10.84
CA LEU A 16 10.53 -6.04 10.18
C LEU A 16 10.30 -6.62 8.78
N HIS A 17 11.36 -7.11 8.14
CA HIS A 17 11.33 -7.59 6.76
C HIS A 17 11.40 -9.11 6.65
N TRP A 18 11.35 -9.79 7.80
CA TRP A 18 11.39 -11.25 7.84
C TRP A 18 10.22 -11.86 7.05
N ASN A 19 10.53 -12.88 6.25
CA ASN A 19 9.55 -13.64 5.44
C ASN A 19 8.83 -12.83 4.33
N LEU A 20 9.43 -11.75 3.85
CA LEU A 20 8.89 -10.99 2.73
C LEU A 20 9.66 -11.27 1.44
N HIS A 21 8.95 -11.42 0.34
CA HIS A 21 9.56 -11.56 -0.97
C HIS A 21 10.35 -10.31 -1.36
N SER A 22 11.45 -10.50 -2.07
CA SER A 22 12.39 -9.44 -2.50
C SER A 22 11.81 -8.38 -3.43
N ASP A 23 10.63 -8.62 -4.00
CA ASP A 23 9.95 -7.72 -4.93
C ASP A 23 9.06 -6.67 -4.25
N ARG A 24 8.96 -6.70 -2.91
CA ARG A 24 8.12 -5.77 -2.15
C ARG A 24 8.87 -4.53 -1.73
N ILE A 25 8.17 -3.42 -1.71
CA ILE A 25 8.73 -2.15 -1.25
C ILE A 25 8.29 -1.89 0.18
N PHE A 26 9.27 -1.49 0.99
CA PHE A 26 9.07 -1.13 2.39
C PHE A 26 9.40 0.34 2.61
N HIS A 27 8.66 0.90 3.54
CA HIS A 27 8.92 2.24 4.04
C HIS A 27 8.67 2.28 5.54
N ASN A 28 9.56 2.93 6.27
CA ASN A 28 9.42 3.10 7.71
C ASN A 28 9.14 4.56 8.01
N THR A 29 8.18 4.81 8.87
CA THR A 29 7.90 6.14 9.41
C THR A 29 7.63 6.04 10.91
N PRO A 30 7.95 7.08 11.69
CA PRO A 30 7.66 7.08 13.13
C PRO A 30 6.18 6.90 13.46
N SER A 31 5.30 7.37 12.59
CA SER A 31 3.84 7.28 12.75
C SER A 31 3.20 6.00 12.18
N GLY A 32 3.90 5.28 11.29
CA GLY A 32 3.33 4.18 10.52
C GLY A 32 2.39 4.63 9.39
N TYR A 33 2.26 5.93 9.16
CA TYR A 33 1.48 6.47 8.05
C TYR A 33 2.37 6.82 6.86
N MET A 34 1.75 6.87 5.70
CA MET A 34 2.42 7.30 4.47
C MET A 34 2.89 8.75 4.62
N ASP A 35 4.18 8.97 4.41
CA ASP A 35 4.77 10.29 4.29
C ASP A 35 5.12 10.60 2.81
N ARG A 36 5.72 11.76 2.60
CA ARG A 36 6.10 12.22 1.26
C ARG A 36 7.08 11.26 0.57
N ASP A 37 8.09 10.78 1.27
CA ASP A 37 9.11 9.91 0.70
C ASP A 37 8.54 8.53 0.37
N GLY A 38 7.69 7.99 1.22
CA GLY A 38 6.93 6.78 0.96
C GLY A 38 6.04 6.92 -0.26
N TRP A 39 5.32 8.05 -0.37
CA TRP A 39 4.51 8.34 -1.55
C TRP A 39 5.32 8.40 -2.84
N MET A 40 6.49 9.04 -2.83
CA MET A 40 7.40 9.09 -3.98
C MET A 40 7.86 7.71 -4.41
N LYS A 41 8.22 6.85 -3.46
CA LYS A 41 8.60 5.45 -3.74
C LYS A 41 7.42 4.69 -4.37
N ALA A 42 6.22 4.84 -3.82
CA ALA A 42 5.01 4.21 -4.36
C ALA A 42 4.70 4.66 -5.79
N MET A 43 4.78 5.96 -6.07
CA MET A 43 4.55 6.51 -7.41
C MET A 43 5.62 6.08 -8.41
N SER A 44 6.87 6.03 -8.01
CA SER A 44 7.96 5.52 -8.83
C SER A 44 7.80 4.03 -9.15
N LEU A 45 7.30 3.23 -8.22
CA LEU A 45 6.96 1.83 -8.47
C LEU A 45 5.78 1.71 -9.42
N PHE A 46 4.71 2.45 -9.14
CA PHE A 46 3.50 2.43 -9.96
C PHE A 46 3.79 2.79 -11.41
N SER A 47 4.54 3.88 -11.63
CA SER A 47 4.88 4.35 -12.99
C SER A 47 5.64 3.32 -13.82
N ARG A 48 6.47 2.49 -13.16
CA ARG A 48 7.23 1.42 -13.85
C ARG A 48 6.42 0.15 -14.10
N THR A 49 5.35 -0.07 -13.35
CA THR A 49 4.61 -1.34 -13.36
C THR A 49 3.22 -1.25 -13.98
N CYS A 50 2.64 -0.05 -14.13
CA CYS A 50 1.28 0.11 -14.65
C CYS A 50 1.15 -0.06 -16.18
N GLY A 51 2.26 -0.18 -16.91
CA GLY A 51 2.25 -0.33 -18.37
C GLY A 51 1.77 0.91 -19.14
N SER A 52 1.86 2.08 -18.50
CA SER A 52 1.49 3.34 -19.14
C SER A 52 2.43 3.71 -20.29
N SER A 53 1.88 4.32 -21.33
CA SER A 53 2.62 4.81 -22.48
C SER A 53 1.84 5.95 -23.15
N LYS A 54 2.45 6.62 -24.14
CA LYS A 54 1.75 7.62 -24.93
C LYS A 54 0.50 7.08 -25.63
N MET A 55 0.53 5.82 -26.05
CA MET A 55 -0.60 5.14 -26.70
C MET A 55 -1.59 4.52 -25.71
N ASN A 56 -1.18 4.35 -24.45
CA ASN A 56 -2.00 3.79 -23.40
C ASN A 56 -1.82 4.64 -22.12
N PRO A 57 -2.34 5.89 -22.11
CA PRO A 57 -2.25 6.73 -20.91
C PRO A 57 -3.10 6.16 -19.78
N GLN A 58 -2.65 6.33 -18.56
CA GLN A 58 -3.35 5.87 -17.36
C GLN A 58 -3.87 7.03 -16.52
N ALA A 59 -5.01 6.83 -15.86
CA ALA A 59 -5.53 7.73 -14.85
C ALA A 59 -5.23 7.15 -13.46
N LEU A 60 -4.73 7.99 -12.55
CA LEU A 60 -4.53 7.63 -11.16
C LEU A 60 -5.42 8.48 -10.27
N LEU A 61 -6.40 7.84 -9.63
CA LEU A 61 -7.29 8.47 -8.67
C LEU A 61 -6.77 8.28 -7.25
N PHE A 62 -6.69 9.35 -6.48
CA PHE A 62 -6.30 9.30 -5.07
C PHE A 62 -6.99 10.39 -4.25
N ASP A 63 -6.96 10.22 -2.94
CA ASP A 63 -7.59 11.18 -2.03
C ASP A 63 -6.75 12.45 -1.85
N SER A 64 -7.34 13.41 -1.17
CA SER A 64 -6.74 14.72 -0.90
C SER A 64 -5.82 14.74 0.34
N HIS A 65 -5.17 13.62 0.69
CA HIS A 65 -4.25 13.57 1.83
C HIS A 65 -2.98 14.41 1.56
N ASP A 66 -2.49 15.14 2.56
CA ASP A 66 -1.36 16.08 2.42
C ASP A 66 -0.07 15.45 1.87
N SER A 67 0.17 14.16 2.12
CA SER A 67 1.31 13.43 1.55
C SER A 67 1.27 13.32 0.03
N HIS A 68 0.09 13.51 -0.58
CA HIS A 68 -0.15 13.38 -2.02
C HIS A 68 0.06 14.68 -2.80
N PHE A 69 0.19 15.81 -2.10
CA PHE A 69 0.02 17.15 -2.67
C PHE A 69 1.30 17.91 -2.92
N LYS A 70 2.27 17.50 -3.56
CA LYS A 70 3.25 18.50 -3.97
C LYS A 70 3.71 18.26 -5.41
N ASP A 71 3.84 19.35 -6.16
CA ASP A 71 4.09 19.45 -7.60
C ASP A 71 5.06 18.43 -8.21
N MET A 72 5.98 17.93 -7.41
CA MET A 72 7.01 16.99 -7.83
C MET A 72 6.46 15.63 -8.28
N HIS A 73 5.33 15.18 -7.70
CA HIS A 73 4.71 13.89 -8.08
C HIS A 73 4.04 13.97 -9.44
N THR A 74 3.43 15.09 -9.74
CA THR A 74 2.72 15.34 -10.98
C THR A 74 3.68 15.23 -12.17
N HIS A 75 4.88 15.78 -12.07
CA HIS A 75 5.88 15.69 -13.13
C HIS A 75 6.36 14.26 -13.37
N ILE A 76 6.60 13.48 -12.32
CA ILE A 76 6.99 12.07 -12.45
C ILE A 76 5.86 11.27 -13.11
N LEU A 77 4.64 11.43 -12.65
CA LEU A 77 3.50 10.73 -13.22
C LEU A 77 3.28 11.11 -14.68
N GLN A 78 3.30 12.40 -15.00
CA GLN A 78 3.10 12.89 -16.39
C GLN A 78 4.20 12.43 -17.33
N SER A 79 5.47 12.37 -16.89
CA SER A 79 6.57 11.84 -17.72
C SER A 79 6.38 10.36 -18.09
N HIS A 80 5.59 9.63 -17.30
CA HIS A 80 5.18 8.27 -17.57
C HIS A 80 3.76 8.14 -18.18
N HIS A 81 3.18 9.25 -18.69
CA HIS A 81 1.81 9.27 -19.23
C HIS A 81 0.74 8.82 -18.24
N ILE A 82 0.90 9.18 -16.97
CA ILE A 82 -0.07 8.94 -15.90
C ILE A 82 -0.63 10.29 -15.48
N TYR A 83 -1.96 10.41 -15.51
CA TYR A 83 -2.66 11.64 -15.18
C TYR A 83 -3.31 11.51 -13.79
N PRO A 84 -2.86 12.32 -12.82
CA PRO A 84 -3.41 12.28 -11.46
C PRO A 84 -4.77 13.01 -11.40
N PHE A 85 -5.72 12.40 -10.71
CA PHE A 85 -7.02 12.96 -10.38
C PHE A 85 -7.24 12.90 -8.87
N ILE A 86 -7.42 14.05 -8.26
CA ILE A 86 -7.60 14.16 -6.81
C ILE A 86 -9.10 14.12 -6.50
N LEU A 87 -9.49 13.17 -5.65
CA LEU A 87 -10.85 13.08 -5.15
C LEU A 87 -11.07 14.14 -4.07
N LYS A 88 -12.26 14.78 -4.11
CA LYS A 88 -12.59 15.87 -3.19
C LYS A 88 -12.53 15.39 -1.73
N ALA A 89 -11.99 16.25 -0.86
CA ALA A 89 -11.99 15.99 0.58
C ALA A 89 -13.44 15.92 1.12
N GLY A 90 -13.70 14.91 1.97
CA GLY A 90 -15.01 14.67 2.57
C GLY A 90 -15.91 13.65 1.85
N ASP A 91 -15.64 13.32 0.60
CA ASP A 91 -16.43 12.32 -0.16
C ASP A 91 -15.90 10.88 -0.02
N SER A 92 -15.03 10.65 0.98
CA SER A 92 -14.36 9.36 1.16
C SER A 92 -15.30 8.16 1.37
N THR A 93 -16.52 8.40 1.83
CA THR A 93 -17.49 7.33 2.10
C THR A 93 -18.26 6.88 0.86
N ASN A 94 -18.52 7.79 -0.07
CA ASN A 94 -19.37 7.52 -1.23
C ASN A 94 -18.59 7.38 -2.54
N ASP A 95 -17.53 8.17 -2.72
CA ASP A 95 -16.87 8.33 -4.02
C ASP A 95 -15.51 7.62 -4.13
N GLN A 96 -14.96 7.12 -3.00
CA GLN A 96 -13.71 6.36 -3.06
C GLN A 96 -13.99 4.88 -3.35
N PRO A 97 -13.73 4.38 -4.57
CA PRO A 97 -14.03 3.01 -4.95
C PRO A 97 -13.29 1.97 -4.09
N ASN A 98 -12.11 2.33 -3.57
CA ASN A 98 -11.32 1.46 -2.70
C ASN A 98 -11.93 1.30 -1.29
N SER A 99 -12.60 2.32 -0.76
CA SER A 99 -13.18 2.28 0.59
C SER A 99 -14.38 1.35 0.68
N ASN A 100 -15.17 1.23 -0.39
CA ASN A 100 -16.42 0.47 -0.44
C ASN A 100 -16.28 -0.99 -0.89
N GLY A 101 -15.08 -1.43 -1.23
CA GLY A 101 -14.87 -2.79 -1.74
C GLY A 101 -13.50 -3.37 -1.38
N PRO A 102 -12.44 -3.07 -2.15
CA PRO A 102 -11.14 -3.72 -1.99
C PRO A 102 -10.54 -3.60 -0.59
N ASN A 103 -10.61 -2.42 0.02
CA ASN A 103 -10.05 -2.20 1.36
C ASN A 103 -10.78 -2.99 2.45
N LEU A 104 -12.10 -3.14 2.35
CA LEU A 104 -12.86 -3.97 3.30
C LEU A 104 -12.48 -5.44 3.17
N LYS A 105 -12.34 -5.94 1.94
CA LYS A 105 -11.90 -7.32 1.68
C LYS A 105 -10.50 -7.55 2.23
N LEU A 106 -9.55 -6.66 1.95
CA LEU A 106 -8.18 -6.75 2.47
C LEU A 106 -8.15 -6.77 4.01
N LYS A 107 -8.86 -5.86 4.67
CA LYS A 107 -8.96 -5.83 6.14
C LYS A 107 -9.55 -7.13 6.69
N ARG A 108 -10.57 -7.68 6.04
CA ARG A 108 -11.19 -8.95 6.45
C ARG A 108 -10.20 -10.12 6.33
N TYR A 109 -9.52 -10.26 5.21
CA TYR A 109 -8.51 -11.31 5.01
C TYR A 109 -7.37 -11.19 6.01
N TYR A 110 -6.85 -9.98 6.19
CA TYR A 110 -5.83 -9.72 7.20
C TYR A 110 -6.26 -10.17 8.60
N SER A 111 -7.50 -9.85 9.01
CA SER A 111 -8.02 -10.23 10.31
C SER A 111 -8.15 -11.75 10.46
N ILE A 112 -8.59 -12.45 9.42
CA ILE A 112 -8.70 -13.90 9.40
C ILE A 112 -7.31 -14.54 9.56
N GLU A 113 -6.34 -14.13 8.75
CA GLU A 113 -4.99 -14.71 8.77
C GLU A 113 -4.26 -14.38 10.08
N LYS A 114 -4.46 -13.20 10.64
CA LYS A 114 -3.97 -12.84 11.97
C LYS A 114 -4.50 -13.80 13.05
N VAL A 115 -5.81 -14.04 13.10
CA VAL A 115 -6.43 -14.92 14.08
C VAL A 115 -5.98 -16.36 13.88
N LYS A 116 -5.88 -16.83 12.65
CA LYS A 116 -5.39 -18.16 12.30
C LYS A 116 -3.94 -18.36 12.80
N TRP A 117 -3.07 -17.39 12.51
CA TRP A 117 -1.69 -17.41 12.97
C TRP A 117 -1.60 -17.44 14.51
N GLN A 118 -2.36 -16.59 15.20
CA GLN A 118 -2.38 -16.53 16.66
C GLN A 118 -2.82 -17.86 17.29
N ARG A 119 -3.83 -18.52 16.71
CA ARG A 119 -4.28 -19.85 17.16
C ARG A 119 -3.22 -20.93 16.97
N GLN A 120 -2.55 -20.93 15.83
CA GLN A 120 -1.49 -21.90 15.52
C GLN A 120 -0.28 -21.80 16.45
N HIS A 121 0.02 -20.59 16.92
CA HIS A 121 1.19 -20.33 17.77
C HIS A 121 0.83 -20.14 19.27
N GLY A 122 -0.42 -20.32 19.65
CA GLY A 122 -0.86 -20.21 21.04
C GLY A 122 -0.60 -18.85 21.70
N THR A 123 -0.62 -17.76 20.95
CA THR A 123 -0.29 -16.40 21.43
C THR A 123 -1.27 -15.36 20.94
N THR A 124 -1.53 -14.38 21.80
CA THR A 124 -2.27 -13.16 21.42
C THR A 124 -1.36 -12.02 20.93
N LYS A 125 -0.06 -12.12 21.19
CA LYS A 125 0.92 -11.13 20.75
C LYS A 125 1.17 -11.30 19.25
N PHE A 126 1.08 -10.20 18.54
CA PHE A 126 1.25 -10.15 17.08
C PHE A 126 2.23 -9.03 16.73
N SER A 127 3.49 -9.37 16.60
CA SER A 127 4.56 -8.42 16.29
C SER A 127 4.53 -7.99 14.81
N PRO A 128 5.22 -6.93 14.42
CA PRO A 128 5.37 -6.54 13.01
C PRO A 128 5.91 -7.67 12.12
N ALA A 129 6.86 -8.48 12.60
CA ALA A 129 7.36 -9.63 11.85
C ALA A 129 6.27 -10.68 11.57
N HIS A 130 5.37 -10.91 12.54
CA HIS A 130 4.21 -11.80 12.36
C HIS A 130 3.15 -11.18 11.44
N MET A 131 3.05 -9.85 11.41
CA MET A 131 2.18 -9.13 10.51
C MET A 131 2.52 -9.43 9.05
N ASN A 132 3.79 -9.61 8.73
CA ASN A 132 4.25 -9.93 7.39
C ASN A 132 3.63 -11.24 6.87
N TYR A 133 3.53 -12.26 7.71
CA TYR A 133 2.87 -13.50 7.34
C TYR A 133 1.41 -13.25 6.93
N ALA A 134 0.64 -12.58 7.77
CA ALA A 134 -0.76 -12.28 7.47
C ALA A 134 -0.94 -11.39 6.23
N LEU A 135 -0.02 -10.46 5.98
CA LEU A 135 -0.04 -9.60 4.79
C LEU A 135 0.27 -10.37 3.51
N VAL A 136 1.20 -11.33 3.58
CA VAL A 136 1.54 -12.20 2.43
C VAL A 136 0.35 -13.05 2.02
N GLU A 137 -0.23 -13.77 2.98
CA GLU A 137 -1.39 -14.63 2.75
C GLU A 137 -2.61 -13.83 2.28
N MET A 138 -2.87 -12.69 2.91
CA MET A 138 -3.93 -11.76 2.49
C MET A 138 -3.77 -11.32 1.03
N TRP A 139 -2.55 -10.93 0.64
CA TRP A 139 -2.29 -10.44 -0.71
C TRP A 139 -2.45 -11.55 -1.75
N TYR A 140 -1.97 -12.74 -1.43
CA TYR A 140 -2.13 -13.93 -2.27
C TYR A 140 -3.62 -14.26 -2.51
N LEU A 141 -4.41 -14.32 -1.44
CA LEU A 141 -5.84 -14.56 -1.52
C LEU A 141 -6.60 -13.48 -2.31
N PHE A 142 -6.16 -12.23 -2.18
CA PHE A 142 -6.76 -11.11 -2.91
C PHE A 142 -6.52 -11.18 -4.41
N GLN A 143 -5.37 -11.70 -4.85
CA GLN A 143 -5.04 -11.85 -6.27
C GLN A 143 -5.81 -12.99 -6.98
N GLN A 144 -6.37 -13.93 -6.23
CA GLN A 144 -7.10 -15.08 -6.79
C GLN A 144 -8.56 -14.79 -7.13
N GLN A 145 -9.03 -13.59 -6.88
CA GLN A 145 -10.41 -13.16 -7.16
C GLN A 145 -10.50 -12.26 -8.38
#